data_ce951fae5cb86a06c0a4598cd37352d9
#
_entry.id   ce951fae5cb86a06c0a4598cd37352d9
#
_cell.length_a   1.000
_cell.length_b   1.000
_cell.length_c   1.000
_cell.angle_alpha   90.00
_cell.angle_beta   90.00
_cell.angle_gamma   90.00
#
_symmetry.space_group_name_H-M   'P 1'
#
loop_
_entity.id
_entity.type
_entity.pdbx_description
1 polymer ?
#
loop_
_entity_poly.entity_id
_entity_poly.type
_entity_poly.pdbx_seq_one_letter_code
_entity_poly.pdbx_strand_id
1 'polypeptide(L)'
;GGGGGRGMRVVRTEAALLTSVNMTREEARVAFGNPTVYMEKFLENPRHIEIQVLSDNFQNAVFLGERDCSMQRRNQKVMEEAPAFGISPRLIAKLGKSCVEACRRIGYRGAGTFEFLYENGEFYFIEMNTRVQVEHPVTELVTGVDIVREQIRIAAGERLSLRQKDIVM
;
A
#
# COMPACT_ATOMS: atom_id res chain seq x y z
N GLY A 1 -3.49 18.28 0.78
CA GLY A 1 -2.63 18.49 1.93
C GLY A 1 -3.17 17.91 3.22
N GLY A 2 -3.65 16.70 3.30
CA GLY A 2 -4.02 16.02 4.54
C GLY A 2 -3.33 14.65 4.60
N GLY A 3 -3.21 14.10 5.81
CA GLY A 3 -2.65 12.77 6.02
C GLY A 3 -2.99 12.28 7.43
N GLY A 4 -2.93 10.96 7.66
CA GLY A 4 -3.19 10.36 8.97
C GLY A 4 -4.62 10.56 9.48
N GLY A 5 -5.62 10.61 8.60
CA GLY A 5 -7.05 10.76 8.96
C GLY A 5 -7.47 12.18 9.39
N ARG A 6 -6.60 13.16 9.30
CA ARG A 6 -6.92 14.54 9.63
C ARG A 6 -7.71 15.21 8.49
N GLY A 7 -8.81 15.88 8.81
CA GLY A 7 -9.65 16.55 7.81
C GLY A 7 -10.56 15.60 7.03
N MET A 8 -10.79 14.38 7.53
CA MET A 8 -11.73 13.41 6.95
C MET A 8 -13.08 13.47 7.66
N ARG A 9 -14.16 13.33 6.90
CA ARG A 9 -15.53 13.21 7.41
C ARG A 9 -16.27 12.07 6.71
N VAL A 10 -16.90 11.22 7.52
CA VAL A 10 -17.79 10.18 7.00
C VAL A 10 -19.16 10.79 6.74
N VAL A 11 -19.65 10.64 5.51
CA VAL A 11 -20.97 11.13 5.10
C VAL A 11 -21.86 9.92 4.80
N ARG A 12 -22.93 9.76 5.57
CA ARG A 12 -23.82 8.59 5.47
C ARG A 12 -25.14 8.89 4.76
N THR A 13 -25.45 10.15 4.55
CA THR A 13 -26.70 10.58 3.88
C THR A 13 -26.42 11.70 2.91
N GLU A 14 -27.17 11.76 1.82
CA GLU A 14 -27.09 12.82 0.83
C GLU A 14 -27.33 14.21 1.45
N ALA A 15 -28.28 14.31 2.38
CA ALA A 15 -28.61 15.57 3.07
C ALA A 15 -27.40 16.16 3.85
N ALA A 16 -26.50 15.31 4.37
CA ALA A 16 -25.33 15.74 5.11
C ALA A 16 -24.14 16.12 4.20
N LEU A 17 -24.19 15.80 2.90
CA LEU A 17 -23.04 15.90 2.01
C LEU A 17 -22.53 17.33 1.88
N LEU A 18 -23.42 18.27 1.51
CA LEU A 18 -23.02 19.65 1.24
C LEU A 18 -22.39 20.33 2.46
N THR A 19 -23.03 20.15 3.63
CA THR A 19 -22.51 20.67 4.90
C THR A 19 -21.14 20.11 5.23
N SER A 20 -20.97 18.78 5.09
CA SER A 20 -19.70 18.10 5.35
C SER A 20 -18.58 18.56 4.40
N VAL A 21 -18.89 18.71 3.10
CA VAL A 21 -17.94 19.22 2.11
C VAL A 21 -17.50 20.65 2.48
N ASN A 22 -18.44 21.55 2.79
CA ASN A 22 -18.10 22.93 3.13
C ASN A 22 -17.25 23.04 4.40
N MET A 23 -17.58 22.27 5.43
CA MET A 23 -16.79 22.23 6.66
C MET A 23 -15.36 21.71 6.40
N THR A 24 -15.24 20.62 5.63
CA THR A 24 -13.92 20.03 5.30
C THR A 24 -13.08 20.99 4.45
N ARG A 25 -13.69 21.68 3.49
CA ARG A 25 -13.01 22.70 2.67
C ARG A 25 -12.47 23.85 3.52
N GLU A 26 -13.26 24.35 4.47
CA GLU A 26 -12.82 25.43 5.34
C GLU A 26 -11.68 25.00 6.27
N GLU A 27 -11.76 23.79 6.84
CA GLU A 27 -10.66 23.23 7.61
C GLU A 27 -9.37 23.06 6.78
N ALA A 28 -9.51 22.55 5.55
CA ALA A 28 -8.37 22.40 4.64
C ALA A 28 -7.75 23.75 4.27
N ARG A 29 -8.58 24.78 4.05
CA ARG A 29 -8.12 26.13 3.76
C ARG A 29 -7.32 26.72 4.93
N VAL A 30 -7.83 26.57 6.14
CA VAL A 30 -7.17 27.10 7.35
C VAL A 30 -5.88 26.34 7.66
N ALA A 31 -5.91 25.00 7.58
CA ALA A 31 -4.78 24.17 7.98
C ALA A 31 -3.67 24.09 6.92
N PHE A 32 -4.02 24.15 5.63
CA PHE A 32 -3.09 23.85 4.52
C PHE A 32 -3.05 24.94 3.44
N GLY A 33 -3.84 26.01 3.57
CA GLY A 33 -3.95 27.07 2.57
C GLY A 33 -4.63 26.64 1.25
N ASN A 34 -5.14 25.40 1.18
CA ASN A 34 -5.76 24.83 -0.02
C ASN A 34 -7.11 24.19 0.33
N PRO A 35 -8.24 24.71 -0.19
CA PRO A 35 -9.58 24.20 0.11
C PRO A 35 -10.00 22.99 -0.72
N THR A 36 -9.10 22.43 -1.53
CA THR A 36 -9.45 21.28 -2.39
C THR A 36 -9.72 20.05 -1.53
N VAL A 37 -10.85 19.42 -1.77
CA VAL A 37 -11.27 18.15 -1.14
C VAL A 37 -11.67 17.15 -2.23
N TYR A 38 -11.62 15.88 -1.90
CA TYR A 38 -12.10 14.79 -2.75
C TYR A 38 -12.96 13.83 -1.92
N MET A 39 -13.69 12.97 -2.59
CA MET A 39 -14.52 11.96 -1.95
C MET A 39 -13.98 10.58 -2.26
N GLU A 40 -14.01 9.72 -1.27
CA GLU A 40 -13.62 8.32 -1.37
C GLU A 40 -14.76 7.44 -0.88
N LYS A 41 -14.79 6.18 -1.35
CA LYS A 41 -15.68 5.17 -0.77
C LYS A 41 -15.29 4.94 0.69
N PHE A 42 -16.24 5.05 1.59
CA PHE A 42 -16.06 4.67 2.98
C PHE A 42 -16.21 3.16 3.14
N LEU A 43 -15.26 2.54 3.82
CA LEU A 43 -15.30 1.13 4.20
C LEU A 43 -15.53 1.03 5.70
N GLU A 44 -16.41 0.13 6.12
CA GLU A 44 -16.84 0.07 7.53
C GLU A 44 -15.83 -0.65 8.42
N ASN A 45 -15.30 -1.78 7.97
CA ASN A 45 -14.39 -2.63 8.75
C ASN A 45 -13.25 -3.19 7.87
N PRO A 46 -12.48 -2.34 7.19
CA PRO A 46 -11.44 -2.82 6.29
C PRO A 46 -10.24 -3.35 7.06
N ARG A 47 -9.56 -4.33 6.46
CA ARG A 47 -8.20 -4.72 6.83
C ARG A 47 -7.21 -3.92 5.99
N HIS A 48 -6.06 -3.59 6.58
CA HIS A 48 -4.97 -2.93 5.89
C HIS A 48 -4.00 -4.00 5.36
N ILE A 49 -4.06 -4.23 4.06
CA ILE A 49 -3.21 -5.23 3.39
C ILE A 49 -2.26 -4.50 2.44
N GLU A 50 -1.01 -4.90 2.46
CA GLU A 50 0.01 -4.29 1.63
C GLU A 50 0.81 -5.33 0.84
N ILE A 51 1.22 -4.97 -0.38
CA ILE A 51 2.01 -5.82 -1.28
C ILE A 51 3.40 -5.25 -1.42
N GLN A 52 4.41 -6.01 -0.99
CA GLN A 52 5.81 -5.65 -1.17
C GLN A 52 6.26 -5.92 -2.59
N VAL A 53 6.92 -4.95 -3.22
CA VAL A 53 7.50 -5.10 -4.56
C VAL A 53 8.98 -4.75 -4.58
N LEU A 54 9.70 -5.35 -5.54
CA LEU A 54 11.04 -4.96 -5.97
C LEU A 54 11.03 -4.82 -7.48
N SER A 55 11.67 -3.76 -8.00
CA SER A 55 11.75 -3.50 -9.44
C SER A 55 13.11 -2.90 -9.81
N ASP A 56 13.67 -3.31 -10.96
CA ASP A 56 14.96 -2.85 -11.46
C ASP A 56 14.85 -1.88 -12.64
N ASN A 57 16.02 -1.45 -13.15
CA ASN A 57 16.12 -0.56 -14.30
C ASN A 57 15.79 -1.21 -15.65
N PHE A 58 15.55 -2.53 -15.68
CA PHE A 58 15.41 -3.35 -16.88
C PHE A 58 13.98 -3.88 -17.04
N GLN A 59 13.02 -3.26 -16.36
CA GLN A 59 11.60 -3.66 -16.33
C GLN A 59 11.35 -5.04 -15.70
N ASN A 60 12.31 -5.59 -14.95
CA ASN A 60 12.03 -6.74 -14.11
C ASN A 60 11.40 -6.25 -12.82
N ALA A 61 10.31 -6.87 -12.44
CA ALA A 61 9.64 -6.59 -11.18
C ALA A 61 9.05 -7.87 -10.62
N VAL A 62 9.10 -8.01 -9.30
CA VAL A 62 8.50 -9.11 -8.54
C VAL A 62 7.72 -8.55 -7.37
N PHE A 63 6.73 -9.32 -6.90
CA PHE A 63 6.11 -9.08 -5.59
C PHE A 63 6.56 -10.17 -4.61
N LEU A 64 6.75 -9.79 -3.35
CA LEU A 64 7.27 -10.63 -2.27
C LEU A 64 6.17 -11.04 -1.28
N GLY A 65 4.95 -11.19 -1.76
CA GLY A 65 3.80 -11.48 -0.92
C GLY A 65 3.18 -10.24 -0.29
N GLU A 66 2.31 -10.50 0.67
CA GLU A 66 1.55 -9.49 1.38
C GLU A 66 1.91 -9.45 2.86
N ARG A 67 1.58 -8.33 3.49
CA ARG A 67 1.51 -8.16 4.93
C ARG A 67 0.13 -7.66 5.33
N ASP A 68 -0.35 -8.11 6.46
CA ASP A 68 -1.52 -7.56 7.14
C ASP A 68 -1.04 -6.61 8.24
N CYS A 69 -1.38 -5.35 8.10
CA CYS A 69 -1.04 -4.27 9.02
C CYS A 69 -2.28 -3.65 9.65
N SER A 70 -3.34 -4.45 9.85
CA SER A 70 -4.63 -3.96 10.35
C SER A 70 -4.59 -3.55 11.82
N MET A 71 -3.66 -4.10 12.61
CA MET A 71 -3.52 -3.72 14.00
C MET A 71 -2.78 -2.40 14.12
N GLN A 72 -3.55 -1.33 14.29
CA GLN A 72 -3.03 0.04 14.31
C GLN A 72 -3.50 0.80 15.55
N ARG A 73 -2.70 1.75 15.98
CA ARG A 73 -3.04 2.73 17.00
C ARG A 73 -2.90 4.13 16.42
N ARG A 74 -4.01 4.87 16.31
CA ARG A 74 -4.05 6.23 15.74
C ARG A 74 -3.39 6.28 14.34
N ASN A 75 -3.75 5.33 13.49
CA ASN A 75 -3.20 5.16 12.14
C ASN A 75 -1.68 4.82 12.09
N GLN A 76 -1.11 4.32 13.19
CA GLN A 76 0.25 3.80 13.22
C GLN A 76 0.20 2.28 13.33
N LYS A 77 0.89 1.59 12.46
CA LYS A 77 1.03 0.13 12.46
C LYS A 77 1.71 -0.29 13.77
N VAL A 78 1.16 -1.26 14.49
CA VAL A 78 1.65 -1.76 15.78
C VAL A 78 2.13 -3.19 15.67
N MET A 79 1.43 -3.99 14.85
CA MET A 79 1.77 -5.37 14.57
C MET A 79 1.51 -5.64 13.08
N GLU A 80 2.44 -6.32 12.47
CA GLU A 80 2.38 -6.76 11.09
C GLU A 80 2.58 -8.28 11.02
N GLU A 81 1.79 -8.95 10.21
CA GLU A 81 1.86 -10.39 10.02
C GLU A 81 1.84 -10.78 8.54
N ALA A 82 2.51 -11.86 8.20
CA ALA A 82 2.51 -12.45 6.87
C ALA A 82 2.57 -13.99 6.99
N PRO A 83 1.85 -14.72 6.12
CA PRO A 83 0.84 -14.23 5.17
C PRO A 83 -0.42 -13.71 5.87
N ALA A 84 -1.24 -12.93 5.16
CA ALA A 84 -2.50 -12.39 5.67
C ALA A 84 -3.53 -13.52 5.87
N PHE A 85 -3.86 -13.80 7.13
CA PHE A 85 -4.79 -14.89 7.46
C PHE A 85 -6.16 -14.71 6.79
N GLY A 86 -6.69 -15.82 6.23
CA GLY A 86 -8.04 -15.89 5.68
C GLY A 86 -8.24 -15.15 4.34
N ILE A 87 -7.18 -14.67 3.70
CA ILE A 87 -7.23 -14.15 2.33
C ILE A 87 -6.74 -15.24 1.37
N SER A 88 -7.49 -15.45 0.28
CA SER A 88 -7.14 -16.47 -0.71
C SER A 88 -5.78 -16.17 -1.37
N PRO A 89 -4.83 -17.13 -1.38
CA PRO A 89 -3.55 -16.97 -2.09
C PRO A 89 -3.72 -16.63 -3.58
N ARG A 90 -4.78 -17.14 -4.21
CA ARG A 90 -5.11 -16.80 -5.60
C ARG A 90 -5.45 -15.31 -5.77
N LEU A 91 -6.15 -14.73 -4.80
CA LEU A 91 -6.51 -13.31 -4.82
C LEU A 91 -5.27 -12.44 -4.61
N ILE A 92 -4.40 -12.82 -3.67
CA ILE A 92 -3.09 -12.17 -3.46
C ILE A 92 -2.22 -12.25 -4.71
N ALA A 93 -2.11 -13.42 -5.33
CA ALA A 93 -1.33 -13.59 -6.55
C ALA A 93 -1.85 -12.73 -7.72
N LYS A 94 -3.17 -12.56 -7.83
CA LYS A 94 -3.79 -11.67 -8.82
C LYS A 94 -3.43 -10.20 -8.53
N LEU A 95 -3.55 -9.78 -7.28
CA LEU A 95 -3.22 -8.42 -6.84
C LEU A 95 -1.72 -8.13 -7.04
N GLY A 96 -0.84 -9.05 -6.62
CA GLY A 96 0.60 -8.92 -6.78
C GLY A 96 1.02 -8.76 -8.25
N LYS A 97 0.40 -9.53 -9.16
CA LYS A 97 0.62 -9.37 -10.61
C LYS A 97 0.24 -7.98 -11.10
N SER A 98 -0.87 -7.41 -10.61
CA SER A 98 -1.29 -6.05 -10.94
C SER A 98 -0.28 -5.00 -10.43
N CYS A 99 0.26 -5.18 -9.23
CA CYS A 99 1.31 -4.32 -8.67
C CYS A 99 2.60 -4.38 -9.50
N VAL A 100 3.02 -5.59 -9.90
CA VAL A 100 4.19 -5.79 -10.78
C VAL A 100 3.98 -5.09 -12.13
N GLU A 101 2.82 -5.24 -12.73
CA GLU A 101 2.51 -4.59 -14.00
C GLU A 101 2.50 -3.06 -13.86
N ALA A 102 1.97 -2.54 -12.76
CA ALA A 102 2.02 -1.11 -12.47
C ALA A 102 3.48 -0.62 -12.38
N CYS A 103 4.36 -1.33 -11.63
CA CYS A 103 5.78 -1.01 -11.56
C CYS A 103 6.44 -0.93 -12.94
N ARG A 104 6.15 -1.89 -13.82
CA ARG A 104 6.69 -1.91 -15.19
C ARG A 104 6.23 -0.73 -16.01
N ARG A 105 4.93 -0.40 -15.96
CA ARG A 105 4.35 0.71 -16.74
C ARG A 105 4.86 2.07 -16.34
N ILE A 106 5.08 2.30 -15.04
CA ILE A 106 5.60 3.58 -14.54
C ILE A 106 7.14 3.66 -14.52
N GLY A 107 7.83 2.57 -14.86
CA GLY A 107 9.29 2.48 -14.78
C GLY A 107 9.81 2.59 -13.33
N TYR A 108 9.09 2.00 -12.37
CA TYR A 108 9.48 2.02 -10.96
C TYR A 108 10.78 1.29 -10.73
N ARG A 109 11.60 1.79 -9.78
CA ARG A 109 12.90 1.21 -9.41
C ARG A 109 13.11 1.20 -7.90
N GLY A 110 13.60 0.08 -7.37
CA GLY A 110 13.86 -0.11 -5.94
C GLY A 110 12.76 -0.89 -5.24
N ALA A 111 12.76 -0.80 -3.91
CA ALA A 111 11.74 -1.37 -3.05
C ALA A 111 10.54 -0.42 -2.94
N GLY A 112 9.35 -0.97 -2.98
CA GLY A 112 8.11 -0.22 -2.78
C GLY A 112 7.02 -1.10 -2.20
N THR A 113 5.98 -0.46 -1.69
CA THR A 113 4.84 -1.15 -1.09
C THR A 113 3.56 -0.50 -1.58
N PHE A 114 2.67 -1.31 -2.16
CA PHE A 114 1.31 -0.90 -2.49
C PHE A 114 0.40 -1.19 -1.32
N GLU A 115 -0.29 -0.19 -0.80
CA GLU A 115 -1.23 -0.31 0.31
C GLU A 115 -2.68 -0.37 -0.18
N PHE A 116 -3.45 -1.26 0.44
CA PHE A 116 -4.86 -1.50 0.11
C PHE A 116 -5.69 -1.62 1.38
N LEU A 117 -6.94 -1.19 1.29
CA LEU A 117 -8.00 -1.63 2.19
C LEU A 117 -8.66 -2.87 1.60
N TYR A 118 -8.83 -3.89 2.42
CA TYR A 118 -9.50 -5.13 2.03
C TYR A 118 -10.78 -5.32 2.84
N GLU A 119 -11.91 -5.42 2.15
CA GLU A 119 -13.21 -5.67 2.75
C GLU A 119 -14.09 -6.48 1.80
N ASN A 120 -14.80 -7.47 2.35
CA ASN A 120 -15.76 -8.29 1.60
C ASN A 120 -15.22 -8.93 0.32
N GLY A 121 -13.96 -9.36 0.32
CA GLY A 121 -13.33 -10.03 -0.82
C GLY A 121 -12.74 -9.08 -1.88
N GLU A 122 -12.81 -7.78 -1.66
CA GLU A 122 -12.33 -6.76 -2.60
C GLU A 122 -11.18 -5.95 -2.01
N PHE A 123 -10.24 -5.56 -2.88
CA PHE A 123 -9.14 -4.65 -2.55
C PHE A 123 -9.38 -3.27 -3.13
N TYR A 124 -9.17 -2.27 -2.29
CA TYR A 124 -9.26 -0.84 -2.65
C TYR A 124 -7.89 -0.21 -2.44
N PHE A 125 -7.29 0.26 -3.52
CA PHE A 125 -5.98 0.91 -3.48
C PHE A 125 -6.03 2.21 -2.68
N ILE A 126 -5.05 2.41 -1.80
CA ILE A 126 -4.88 3.65 -1.03
C ILE A 126 -3.73 4.46 -1.62
N GLU A 127 -2.51 3.91 -1.51
CA GLU A 127 -1.30 4.61 -1.91
C GLU A 127 -0.16 3.62 -2.22
N MET A 128 0.92 4.14 -2.79
CA MET A 128 2.19 3.44 -2.93
C MET A 128 3.26 4.16 -2.12
N ASN A 129 3.89 3.45 -1.20
CA ASN A 129 5.09 3.92 -0.52
C ASN A 129 6.31 3.59 -1.39
N THR A 130 6.96 4.63 -1.92
CA THR A 130 8.11 4.50 -2.84
C THR A 130 9.44 4.43 -2.09
N ARG A 131 9.48 3.61 -1.06
CA ARG A 131 10.62 3.39 -0.17
C ARG A 131 10.50 2.04 0.52
N VAL A 132 11.57 1.61 1.20
CA VAL A 132 11.48 0.54 2.19
C VAL A 132 10.70 1.04 3.41
N GLN A 133 9.92 0.18 4.03
CA GLN A 133 9.14 0.48 5.24
C GLN A 133 9.72 -0.22 6.46
N VAL A 134 9.34 0.23 7.66
CA VAL A 134 9.80 -0.35 8.93
C VAL A 134 9.47 -1.84 9.02
N GLU A 135 8.32 -2.25 8.50
CA GLU A 135 7.77 -3.60 8.51
C GLU A 135 8.33 -4.56 7.45
N HIS A 136 9.31 -4.13 6.64
CA HIS A 136 9.95 -5.03 5.65
C HIS A 136 10.52 -6.33 6.24
N PRO A 137 11.00 -6.38 7.51
CA PRO A 137 11.56 -7.61 8.07
C PRO A 137 10.57 -8.78 8.12
N VAL A 138 9.26 -8.50 8.25
CA VAL A 138 8.23 -9.55 8.22
C VAL A 138 8.27 -10.29 6.88
N THR A 139 8.36 -9.56 5.77
CA THR A 139 8.51 -10.14 4.43
C THR A 139 9.83 -10.87 4.27
N GLU A 140 10.94 -10.31 4.76
CA GLU A 140 12.26 -10.96 4.70
C GLU A 140 12.28 -12.30 5.42
N LEU A 141 11.65 -12.38 6.60
CA LEU A 141 11.59 -13.62 7.39
C LEU A 141 10.79 -14.74 6.70
N VAL A 142 9.72 -14.41 5.99
CA VAL A 142 8.88 -15.43 5.33
C VAL A 142 9.34 -15.78 3.93
N THR A 143 10.09 -14.89 3.25
CA THR A 143 10.55 -15.12 1.87
C THR A 143 12.04 -15.47 1.77
N GLY A 144 12.82 -15.18 2.81
CA GLY A 144 14.28 -15.29 2.78
C GLY A 144 14.97 -14.25 1.88
N VAL A 145 14.25 -13.23 1.41
CA VAL A 145 14.77 -12.19 0.54
C VAL A 145 15.24 -10.99 1.37
N ASP A 146 16.51 -10.63 1.28
CA ASP A 146 17.06 -9.40 1.86
C ASP A 146 16.70 -8.21 0.96
N ILE A 147 15.64 -7.49 1.34
CA ILE A 147 15.07 -6.39 0.55
C ILE A 147 16.04 -5.21 0.46
N VAL A 148 16.73 -4.89 1.55
CA VAL A 148 17.68 -3.78 1.61
C VAL A 148 18.89 -4.06 0.71
N ARG A 149 19.41 -5.28 0.73
CA ARG A 149 20.48 -5.71 -0.17
C ARG A 149 20.08 -5.62 -1.63
N GLU A 150 18.91 -6.13 -1.99
CA GLU A 150 18.41 -6.03 -3.36
C GLU A 150 18.20 -4.57 -3.79
N GLN A 151 17.71 -3.71 -2.90
CA GLN A 151 17.57 -2.27 -3.16
C GLN A 151 18.93 -1.61 -3.49
N ILE A 152 19.98 -1.95 -2.74
CA ILE A 152 21.35 -1.45 -2.98
C ILE A 152 21.87 -1.93 -4.34
N ARG A 153 21.68 -3.22 -4.67
CA ARG A 153 22.07 -3.81 -5.96
C ARG A 153 21.36 -3.16 -7.13
N ILE A 154 20.06 -2.92 -7.01
CA ILE A 154 19.27 -2.22 -8.03
C ILE A 154 19.79 -0.78 -8.21
N ALA A 155 20.10 -0.09 -7.11
CA ALA A 155 20.66 1.26 -7.15
C ALA A 155 22.05 1.31 -7.80
N ALA A 156 22.85 0.24 -7.63
CA ALA A 156 24.14 0.06 -8.31
C ALA A 156 23.98 -0.26 -9.81
N GLY A 157 22.76 -0.39 -10.33
CA GLY A 157 22.50 -0.67 -11.74
C GLY A 157 22.46 -2.16 -12.09
N GLU A 158 22.46 -3.04 -11.09
CA GLU A 158 22.34 -4.48 -11.32
C GLU A 158 20.90 -4.88 -11.71
N ARG A 159 20.79 -5.98 -12.42
CA ARG A 159 19.49 -6.62 -12.65
C ARG A 159 19.00 -7.28 -11.36
N LEU A 160 17.69 -7.28 -11.19
CA LEU A 160 17.05 -8.01 -10.09
C LEU A 160 17.48 -9.49 -10.14
N SER A 161 18.00 -9.99 -9.02
CA SER A 161 18.54 -11.35 -8.92
C SER A 161 17.44 -12.43 -8.82
N LEU A 162 16.21 -12.00 -8.56
CA LEU A 162 15.06 -12.83 -8.25
C LEU A 162 14.09 -12.88 -9.42
N ARG A 163 13.48 -14.05 -9.61
CA ARG A 163 12.32 -14.22 -10.49
C ARG A 163 11.11 -14.56 -9.63
N GLN A 164 9.91 -14.21 -10.08
CA GLN A 164 8.69 -14.46 -9.32
C GLN A 164 8.51 -15.92 -8.89
N LYS A 165 8.97 -16.87 -9.72
CA LYS A 165 8.89 -18.32 -9.40
C LYS A 165 9.86 -18.78 -8.31
N ASP A 166 10.86 -17.98 -7.99
CA ASP A 166 11.88 -18.30 -6.99
C ASP A 166 11.42 -17.83 -5.56
N ILE A 167 10.32 -17.09 -5.49
CA ILE A 167 9.75 -16.54 -4.24
C ILE A 167 8.72 -17.54 -3.71
N VAL A 168 9.02 -18.07 -2.55
CA VAL A 168 8.15 -19.02 -1.81
C VAL A 168 7.84 -18.39 -0.46
N MET A 169 6.58 -18.47 -0.04
CA MET A 169 6.09 -18.04 1.28
C MET A 169 5.58 -19.23 2.06
#